data_0d3765ea77825a767b2a48ada149aea4
#
_entry.id   0d3765ea77825a767b2a48ada149aea4
#
_cell.length_a   1.000
_cell.length_b   1.000
_cell.length_c   1.000
_cell.angle_alpha   90.00
_cell.angle_beta   90.00
_cell.angle_gamma   90.00
#
_symmetry.space_group_name_H-M   'P 1'
#
loop_
_entity.id
_entity.type
_entity.pdbx_description
1 polymer ?
#
loop_
_entity_poly.entity_id
_entity_poly.type
_entity_poly.pdbx_seq_one_letter_code
_entity_poly.pdbx_strand_id
1 'polypeptide(L)'
;MGITELADNRPLQGQTPTPVGILGEIGPLKTRLAVGDREIRAAQRLRYRIFTEEFGARIGASEVDEDAHDAICDHLIVLDSRIAGADADRIVGTYRLLPQHRLGAGDRFYSDATYEIGPLVARHPGRHLLELGRSCVLPDYRSKRTIELLWQGIWSYCRQTGIDVMFGCASFAGAAPQDHAMALAFLHHHARADGVWAVSARGGARVDMNMMPAEAIDLKAAMAALPPLIKGYLRLGARFGDGAVIDQEFGSVDVLVVLPVEQISPRYLTYYGVDADRFAARSPAGIVGGDSGHVDDVGVARV
;
A
#
# COMPACT_ATOMS: atom_id res chain seq x y z
N MET A 1 28.93 -10.18 35.66
CA MET A 1 28.58 -9.36 34.48
C MET A 1 27.63 -10.16 33.65
N GLY A 2 26.32 -9.94 33.82
CA GLY A 2 25.26 -10.64 33.09
C GLY A 2 24.91 -9.86 31.84
N ILE A 3 25.04 -10.49 30.70
CA ILE A 3 24.50 -10.00 29.44
C ILE A 3 23.04 -10.42 29.44
N THR A 4 22.15 -9.46 29.58
CA THR A 4 20.71 -9.67 29.47
C THR A 4 20.40 -9.91 27.98
N GLU A 5 20.14 -11.14 27.59
CA GLU A 5 19.57 -11.51 26.31
C GLU A 5 18.20 -10.83 26.19
N LEU A 6 18.09 -9.94 25.20
CA LEU A 6 16.79 -9.44 24.75
C LEU A 6 16.05 -10.63 24.14
N ALA A 7 15.05 -11.13 24.83
CA ALA A 7 14.19 -12.21 24.35
C ALA A 7 13.56 -11.79 23.01
N ASP A 8 13.89 -12.54 21.97
CA ASP A 8 13.25 -12.48 20.64
C ASP A 8 11.78 -12.93 20.80
N ASN A 9 10.88 -11.97 20.91
CA ASN A 9 9.45 -12.21 21.13
C ASN A 9 8.70 -12.42 19.79
N ARG A 10 9.32 -13.19 18.88
CA ARG A 10 8.65 -13.61 17.64
C ARG A 10 7.65 -14.71 17.95
N PRO A 11 6.39 -14.61 17.47
CA PRO A 11 5.45 -15.72 17.61
C PRO A 11 5.98 -16.95 16.87
N LEU A 12 5.84 -18.09 17.51
CA LEU A 12 6.19 -19.41 16.97
C LEU A 12 5.49 -19.60 15.61
N GLN A 13 6.21 -20.15 14.63
CA GLN A 13 5.73 -20.46 13.27
C GLN A 13 4.40 -21.22 13.33
N GLY A 14 3.33 -20.60 12.79
CA GLY A 14 2.06 -21.29 12.59
C GLY A 14 0.83 -20.43 12.40
N GLN A 15 0.66 -19.34 13.08
CA GLN A 15 -0.49 -18.44 12.89
C GLN A 15 -0.12 -17.02 13.29
N THR A 16 0.17 -16.17 12.32
CA THR A 16 0.21 -14.73 12.56
C THR A 16 -1.23 -14.26 12.86
N PRO A 17 -1.52 -13.73 14.05
CA PRO A 17 -2.86 -13.29 14.37
C PRO A 17 -3.29 -12.15 13.47
N THR A 18 -4.51 -12.24 12.93
CA THR A 18 -5.13 -11.11 12.22
C THR A 18 -5.36 -9.98 13.24
N PRO A 19 -4.90 -8.74 12.98
CA PRO A 19 -5.13 -7.62 13.87
C PRO A 19 -6.62 -7.40 14.15
N VAL A 20 -6.97 -7.14 15.40
CA VAL A 20 -8.35 -6.91 15.83
C VAL A 20 -8.48 -5.50 16.40
N GLY A 21 -9.58 -4.81 16.07
CA GLY A 21 -9.90 -3.49 16.59
C GLY A 21 -9.42 -2.36 15.69
N ILE A 22 -9.32 -1.15 16.26
CA ILE A 22 -8.93 0.07 15.54
C ILE A 22 -7.41 0.08 15.33
N LEU A 23 -7.00 0.28 14.09
CA LEU A 23 -5.60 0.36 13.67
C LEU A 23 -5.10 1.82 13.54
N GLY A 24 -6.02 2.78 13.52
CA GLY A 24 -5.74 4.22 13.50
C GLY A 24 -7.00 5.04 13.68
N GLU A 25 -6.86 6.27 14.22
CA GLU A 25 -7.98 7.18 14.42
C GLU A 25 -7.50 8.64 14.33
N ILE A 26 -8.15 9.42 13.46
CA ILE A 26 -7.92 10.86 13.31
C ILE A 26 -9.27 11.59 13.28
N GLY A 27 -9.65 12.22 14.38
CA GLY A 27 -10.95 12.87 14.51
C GLY A 27 -12.12 11.91 14.29
N PRO A 28 -13.04 12.17 13.35
CA PRO A 28 -14.18 11.28 13.10
C PRO A 28 -13.83 10.06 12.25
N LEU A 29 -12.63 10.01 11.69
CA LEU A 29 -12.19 8.92 10.82
C LEU A 29 -11.47 7.85 11.63
N LYS A 30 -11.81 6.58 11.35
CA LYS A 30 -11.19 5.40 11.95
C LYS A 30 -10.78 4.42 10.86
N THR A 31 -9.66 3.71 11.07
CA THR A 31 -9.26 2.61 10.20
C THR A 31 -9.14 1.31 10.98
N ARG A 32 -9.62 0.24 10.39
CA ARG A 32 -9.56 -1.14 10.90
C ARG A 32 -9.71 -2.13 9.76
N LEU A 33 -9.56 -3.39 10.04
CA LEU A 33 -9.93 -4.44 9.08
C LEU A 33 -11.46 -4.57 8.99
N ALA A 34 -11.95 -4.91 7.81
CA ALA A 34 -13.35 -5.23 7.57
C ALA A 34 -13.73 -6.52 8.32
N VAL A 35 -14.95 -6.56 8.82
CA VAL A 35 -15.51 -7.72 9.54
C VAL A 35 -16.73 -8.23 8.79
N GLY A 36 -16.61 -9.46 8.29
CA GLY A 36 -17.69 -10.18 7.60
C GLY A 36 -17.99 -9.65 6.19
N ASP A 37 -18.77 -10.42 5.47
CA ASP A 37 -19.03 -10.25 4.03
C ASP A 37 -19.69 -8.92 3.68
N ARG A 38 -20.51 -8.37 4.58
CA ARG A 38 -21.20 -7.10 4.33
C ARG A 38 -20.23 -5.93 4.15
N GLU A 39 -19.20 -5.84 5.00
CA GLU A 39 -18.20 -4.78 4.91
C GLU A 39 -17.23 -4.99 3.75
N ILE A 40 -16.82 -6.24 3.51
CA ILE A 40 -16.00 -6.59 2.34
C ILE A 40 -16.75 -6.21 1.06
N ARG A 41 -18.01 -6.59 0.95
CA ARG A 41 -18.85 -6.23 -0.23
C ARG A 41 -19.03 -4.72 -0.38
N ALA A 42 -19.15 -3.99 0.72
CA ALA A 42 -19.23 -2.52 0.67
C ALA A 42 -17.91 -1.89 0.18
N ALA A 43 -16.75 -2.40 0.63
CA ALA A 43 -15.45 -1.98 0.13
C ALA A 43 -15.28 -2.30 -1.37
N GLN A 44 -15.73 -3.48 -1.84
CA GLN A 44 -15.72 -3.87 -3.25
C GLN A 44 -16.59 -2.96 -4.13
N ARG A 45 -17.77 -2.54 -3.64
CA ARG A 45 -18.63 -1.56 -4.35
C ARG A 45 -17.99 -0.17 -4.41
N LEU A 46 -17.33 0.25 -3.31
CA LEU A 46 -16.61 1.52 -3.29
C LEU A 46 -15.48 1.51 -4.32
N ARG A 47 -14.70 0.43 -4.40
CA ARG A 47 -13.64 0.25 -5.41
C ARG A 47 -14.21 0.30 -6.82
N TYR A 48 -15.24 -0.50 -7.10
CA TYR A 48 -15.91 -0.52 -8.40
C TYR A 48 -16.32 0.88 -8.83
N ARG A 49 -17.06 1.61 -8.00
CA ARG A 49 -17.50 2.95 -8.32
C ARG A 49 -16.34 3.88 -8.65
N ILE A 50 -15.29 3.91 -7.83
CA ILE A 50 -14.16 4.79 -8.04
C ILE A 50 -13.38 4.38 -9.30
N PHE A 51 -13.09 3.11 -9.47
CA PHE A 51 -12.28 2.66 -10.59
C PHE A 51 -13.01 2.79 -11.94
N THR A 52 -14.31 2.56 -11.99
CA THR A 52 -15.08 2.72 -13.23
C THR A 52 -15.44 4.16 -13.54
N GLU A 53 -15.94 4.92 -12.56
CA GLU A 53 -16.41 6.28 -12.80
C GLU A 53 -15.27 7.29 -13.02
N GLU A 54 -14.14 7.11 -12.32
CA GLU A 54 -13.04 8.08 -12.36
C GLU A 54 -11.88 7.66 -13.26
N PHE A 55 -11.59 6.35 -13.30
CA PHE A 55 -10.46 5.82 -14.07
C PHE A 55 -10.86 5.10 -15.34
N GLY A 56 -12.18 4.90 -15.57
CA GLY A 56 -12.68 4.23 -16.75
C GLY A 56 -12.33 2.74 -16.80
N ALA A 57 -12.08 2.11 -15.65
CA ALA A 57 -11.78 0.70 -15.55
C ALA A 57 -12.92 -0.14 -16.09
N ARG A 58 -12.58 -1.19 -16.83
CA ARG A 58 -13.52 -2.11 -17.45
C ARG A 58 -13.72 -3.35 -16.58
N ILE A 59 -14.14 -3.14 -15.35
CA ILE A 59 -14.44 -4.19 -14.39
C ILE A 59 -15.83 -4.75 -14.70
N GLY A 60 -16.03 -6.06 -14.51
CA GLY A 60 -17.25 -6.78 -14.91
C GLY A 60 -18.58 -6.14 -14.47
N ALA A 61 -19.71 -6.65 -15.00
CA ALA A 61 -21.05 -6.04 -14.89
C ALA A 61 -21.72 -6.17 -13.50
N SER A 62 -21.03 -6.71 -12.49
CA SER A 62 -21.60 -7.02 -11.15
C SER A 62 -21.66 -5.83 -10.19
N GLU A 63 -21.25 -4.63 -10.62
CA GLU A 63 -21.14 -3.42 -9.77
C GLU A 63 -20.27 -3.61 -8.50
N VAL A 64 -19.34 -4.56 -8.56
CA VAL A 64 -18.33 -4.81 -7.53
C VAL A 64 -16.99 -5.11 -8.20
N ASP A 65 -15.91 -4.57 -7.65
CA ASP A 65 -14.54 -4.97 -7.97
C ASP A 65 -14.16 -6.15 -7.08
N GLU A 66 -14.19 -7.35 -7.64
CA GLU A 66 -13.93 -8.60 -6.95
C GLU A 66 -13.06 -9.52 -7.80
N ASP A 67 -12.05 -10.11 -7.20
CA ASP A 67 -11.22 -11.16 -7.78
C ASP A 67 -10.95 -12.29 -6.76
N ALA A 68 -10.29 -13.36 -7.19
CA ALA A 68 -10.03 -14.52 -6.33
C ALA A 68 -9.17 -14.16 -5.09
N HIS A 69 -8.35 -13.11 -5.16
CA HIS A 69 -7.52 -12.69 -4.03
C HIS A 69 -8.33 -12.07 -2.90
N ASP A 70 -9.54 -11.54 -3.15
CA ASP A 70 -10.37 -10.96 -2.09
C ASP A 70 -10.68 -11.97 -0.98
N ALA A 71 -10.76 -13.26 -1.30
CA ALA A 71 -11.03 -14.33 -0.33
C ALA A 71 -9.88 -14.60 0.65
N ILE A 72 -8.64 -14.27 0.26
CA ILE A 72 -7.43 -14.51 1.07
C ILE A 72 -6.77 -13.21 1.56
N CYS A 73 -7.30 -12.05 1.17
CA CYS A 73 -6.81 -10.75 1.62
C CYS A 73 -7.47 -10.31 2.93
N ASP A 74 -6.76 -9.51 3.69
CA ASP A 74 -7.37 -8.64 4.69
C ASP A 74 -7.76 -7.32 4.03
N HIS A 75 -8.95 -6.79 4.36
CA HIS A 75 -9.46 -5.55 3.80
C HIS A 75 -9.37 -4.45 4.85
N LEU A 76 -8.43 -3.52 4.68
CA LEU A 76 -8.34 -2.33 5.50
C LEU A 76 -9.40 -1.34 5.02
N ILE A 77 -10.22 -0.82 5.92
CA ILE A 77 -11.28 0.15 5.63
C ILE A 77 -11.12 1.42 6.46
N VAL A 78 -11.52 2.54 5.87
CA VAL A 78 -11.65 3.82 6.57
C VAL A 78 -13.13 4.12 6.75
N LEU A 79 -13.51 4.38 7.99
CA LEU A 79 -14.88 4.68 8.39
C LEU A 79 -15.01 6.14 8.83
N ASP A 80 -16.09 6.82 8.44
CA ASP A 80 -16.45 8.12 8.99
C ASP A 80 -17.63 7.98 9.95
N SER A 81 -17.38 8.23 11.23
CA SER A 81 -18.39 8.13 12.29
C SER A 81 -19.54 9.14 12.18
N ARG A 82 -19.42 10.17 11.35
CA ARG A 82 -20.46 11.17 11.09
C ARG A 82 -21.54 10.66 10.14
N ILE A 83 -21.23 9.65 9.34
CA ILE A 83 -22.20 9.02 8.44
C ILE A 83 -23.13 8.15 9.27
N ALA A 84 -24.44 8.35 9.13
CA ALA A 84 -25.44 7.52 9.79
C ALA A 84 -25.49 6.10 9.18
N GLY A 85 -25.98 5.12 9.94
CA GLY A 85 -26.14 3.75 9.47
C GLY A 85 -25.15 2.78 10.11
N ALA A 86 -25.04 1.60 9.52
CA ALA A 86 -24.08 0.57 9.93
C ALA A 86 -22.67 0.89 9.41
N ASP A 87 -21.64 0.22 9.94
CA ASP A 87 -20.25 0.47 9.54
C ASP A 87 -20.01 0.27 8.03
N ALA A 88 -20.68 -0.69 7.39
CA ALA A 88 -20.64 -0.87 5.95
C ALA A 88 -21.10 0.36 5.15
N ASP A 89 -21.98 1.19 5.70
CA ASP A 89 -22.50 2.41 5.07
C ASP A 89 -21.54 3.60 5.28
N ARG A 90 -20.57 3.47 6.20
CA ARG A 90 -19.61 4.49 6.62
C ARG A 90 -18.26 4.39 5.95
N ILE A 91 -18.07 3.40 5.07
CA ILE A 91 -16.78 3.15 4.40
C ILE A 91 -16.52 4.26 3.39
N VAL A 92 -15.43 5.00 3.58
CA VAL A 92 -14.99 6.11 2.72
C VAL A 92 -13.65 5.89 2.03
N GLY A 93 -12.96 4.83 2.40
CA GLY A 93 -11.70 4.42 1.79
C GLY A 93 -11.37 2.96 2.11
N THR A 94 -10.53 2.35 1.30
CA THR A 94 -10.12 0.95 1.47
C THR A 94 -8.72 0.70 0.94
N TYR A 95 -8.11 -0.36 1.45
CA TYR A 95 -6.86 -0.94 0.97
C TYR A 95 -6.95 -2.47 1.08
N ARG A 96 -6.46 -3.20 0.08
CA ARG A 96 -6.37 -4.65 0.13
C ARG A 96 -4.97 -5.06 0.58
N LEU A 97 -4.88 -5.95 1.57
CA LEU A 97 -3.65 -6.40 2.20
C LEU A 97 -3.54 -7.91 2.02
N LEU A 98 -2.54 -8.38 1.27
CA LEU A 98 -2.28 -9.81 1.10
C LEU A 98 -0.95 -10.19 1.76
N PRO A 99 -0.96 -10.65 3.01
CA PRO A 99 0.25 -11.14 3.65
C PRO A 99 0.62 -12.52 3.12
N GLN A 100 1.92 -12.76 2.95
CA GLN A 100 2.45 -14.00 2.38
C GLN A 100 1.93 -15.28 3.03
N HIS A 101 1.69 -15.27 4.34
CA HIS A 101 1.22 -16.46 5.07
C HIS A 101 -0.23 -16.86 4.75
N ARG A 102 -0.98 -16.02 4.04
CA ARG A 102 -2.32 -16.34 3.53
C ARG A 102 -2.31 -17.09 2.21
N LEU A 103 -1.16 -17.14 1.53
CA LEU A 103 -1.02 -17.90 0.30
C LEU A 103 -0.96 -19.39 0.61
N GLY A 104 -1.91 -20.14 0.08
CA GLY A 104 -1.94 -21.60 0.11
C GLY A 104 -1.00 -22.22 -0.92
N ALA A 105 -0.94 -23.54 -0.96
CA ALA A 105 -0.14 -24.27 -1.92
C ALA A 105 -0.66 -23.99 -3.35
N GLY A 106 0.15 -23.32 -4.17
CA GLY A 106 -0.19 -22.93 -5.54
C GLY A 106 -0.73 -21.51 -5.70
N ASP A 107 -1.08 -20.83 -4.61
CA ASP A 107 -1.46 -19.41 -4.68
C ASP A 107 -0.26 -18.54 -4.95
N ARG A 108 -0.51 -17.37 -5.54
CA ARG A 108 0.49 -16.37 -5.87
C ARG A 108 0.00 -15.00 -5.45
N PHE A 109 0.93 -14.10 -5.25
CA PHE A 109 0.61 -12.67 -5.13
C PHE A 109 -0.05 -12.15 -6.41
N TYR A 110 -0.91 -11.15 -6.28
CA TYR A 110 -1.59 -10.54 -7.41
C TYR A 110 -0.61 -10.01 -8.47
N SER A 111 0.42 -9.29 -8.02
CA SER A 111 1.44 -8.71 -8.91
C SER A 111 2.32 -9.78 -9.57
N ASP A 112 2.30 -11.05 -9.16
CA ASP A 112 3.09 -12.11 -9.82
C ASP A 112 2.60 -12.43 -11.25
N ALA A 113 1.40 -11.98 -11.60
CA ALA A 113 0.91 -12.03 -12.98
C ALA A 113 1.72 -11.12 -13.93
N THR A 114 2.24 -9.99 -13.42
CA THR A 114 2.89 -8.95 -14.22
C THR A 114 4.34 -8.70 -13.86
N TYR A 115 4.79 -9.12 -12.67
CA TYR A 115 6.15 -8.95 -12.16
C TYR A 115 6.75 -10.27 -11.66
N GLU A 116 8.07 -10.37 -11.63
CA GLU A 116 8.79 -11.55 -11.14
C GLU A 116 8.85 -11.58 -9.60
N ILE A 117 7.69 -11.74 -8.95
CA ILE A 117 7.59 -11.73 -7.48
C ILE A 117 8.19 -12.99 -6.87
N GLY A 118 8.01 -14.17 -7.49
CA GLY A 118 8.58 -15.42 -6.99
C GLY A 118 10.10 -15.33 -6.72
N PRO A 119 10.93 -14.86 -7.66
CA PRO A 119 12.35 -14.61 -7.43
C PRO A 119 12.65 -13.59 -6.33
N LEU A 120 11.83 -12.54 -6.17
CA LEU A 120 11.98 -11.59 -5.06
C LEU A 120 11.78 -12.30 -3.72
N VAL A 121 10.70 -13.06 -3.57
CA VAL A 121 10.41 -13.84 -2.35
C VAL A 121 11.54 -14.83 -2.05
N ALA A 122 12.02 -15.55 -3.06
CA ALA A 122 13.06 -16.56 -2.90
C ALA A 122 14.41 -15.98 -2.41
N ARG A 123 14.71 -14.72 -2.72
CA ARG A 123 15.91 -14.03 -2.23
C ARG A 123 15.81 -13.57 -0.78
N HIS A 124 14.63 -13.62 -0.19
CA HIS A 124 14.36 -13.14 1.18
C HIS A 124 13.76 -14.24 2.08
N PRO A 125 14.48 -15.38 2.24
CA PRO A 125 13.98 -16.46 3.09
C PRO A 125 13.81 -15.96 4.55
N GLY A 126 12.67 -16.28 5.16
CA GLY A 126 12.37 -15.88 6.54
C GLY A 126 11.87 -14.43 6.69
N ARG A 127 11.75 -13.65 5.62
CA ARG A 127 11.06 -12.36 5.64
C ARG A 127 9.56 -12.55 5.38
N HIS A 128 8.75 -11.75 6.05
CA HIS A 128 7.30 -11.72 5.86
C HIS A 128 6.94 -10.59 4.90
N LEU A 129 6.41 -10.95 3.74
CA LEU A 129 6.02 -10.00 2.70
C LEU A 129 4.52 -9.69 2.78
N LEU A 130 4.19 -8.43 2.47
CA LEU A 130 2.82 -7.94 2.36
C LEU A 130 2.62 -7.25 1.01
N GLU A 131 1.70 -7.76 0.21
CA GLU A 131 1.26 -7.05 -0.99
C GLU A 131 0.13 -6.07 -0.66
N LEU A 132 0.30 -4.83 -1.10
CA LEU A 132 -0.65 -3.74 -0.99
C LEU A 132 -1.33 -3.50 -2.34
N GLY A 133 -2.65 -3.50 -2.36
CA GLY A 133 -3.40 -3.29 -3.61
C GLY A 133 -4.77 -2.67 -3.40
N ARG A 134 -5.42 -2.31 -4.50
CA ARG A 134 -6.79 -1.78 -4.51
C ARG A 134 -7.00 -0.59 -3.57
N SER A 135 -5.99 0.30 -3.49
CA SER A 135 -6.09 1.52 -2.71
C SER A 135 -7.08 2.49 -3.35
N CYS A 136 -8.10 2.88 -2.63
CA CYS A 136 -8.96 3.96 -3.08
C CYS A 136 -9.66 4.68 -1.93
N VAL A 137 -10.00 5.96 -2.17
CA VAL A 137 -10.66 6.85 -1.23
C VAL A 137 -11.68 7.67 -2.00
N LEU A 138 -12.87 7.86 -1.43
CA LEU A 138 -13.90 8.75 -2.00
C LEU A 138 -13.33 10.15 -2.25
N PRO A 139 -13.71 10.84 -3.36
CA PRO A 139 -13.18 12.15 -3.72
C PRO A 139 -13.21 13.17 -2.57
N ASP A 140 -14.33 13.29 -1.88
CA ASP A 140 -14.51 14.24 -0.77
C ASP A 140 -13.64 13.94 0.46
N TYR A 141 -13.07 12.74 0.51
CA TYR A 141 -12.21 12.29 1.60
C TYR A 141 -10.72 12.25 1.24
N ARG A 142 -10.33 12.67 0.03
CA ARG A 142 -8.92 12.72 -0.43
C ARG A 142 -8.20 13.89 0.22
N SER A 143 -7.95 13.75 1.50
CA SER A 143 -7.25 14.73 2.32
C SER A 143 -5.96 14.15 2.89
N LYS A 144 -5.05 15.02 3.33
CA LYS A 144 -3.84 14.63 4.05
C LYS A 144 -4.17 13.71 5.23
N ARG A 145 -5.23 14.03 6.00
CA ARG A 145 -5.67 13.24 7.17
C ARG A 145 -6.05 11.80 6.81
N THR A 146 -6.76 11.61 5.71
CA THR A 146 -7.17 10.27 5.28
C THR A 146 -5.98 9.43 4.85
N ILE A 147 -5.02 10.05 4.15
CA ILE A 147 -3.78 9.39 3.73
C ILE A 147 -2.94 9.01 4.96
N GLU A 148 -2.79 9.92 5.91
CA GLU A 148 -2.11 9.66 7.17
C GLU A 148 -2.77 8.51 7.94
N LEU A 149 -4.09 8.50 7.99
CA LEU A 149 -4.85 7.45 8.67
C LEU A 149 -4.66 6.08 8.00
N LEU A 150 -4.68 6.02 6.67
CA LEU A 150 -4.39 4.77 5.93
C LEU A 150 -2.97 4.27 6.25
N TRP A 151 -1.97 5.16 6.26
CA TRP A 151 -0.60 4.79 6.62
C TRP A 151 -0.46 4.36 8.08
N GLN A 152 -1.15 5.00 9.02
CA GLN A 152 -1.23 4.55 10.40
C GLN A 152 -1.80 3.13 10.49
N GLY A 153 -2.89 2.86 9.77
CA GLY A 153 -3.51 1.54 9.72
C GLY A 153 -2.61 0.46 9.14
N ILE A 154 -1.97 0.74 7.99
CA ILE A 154 -1.01 -0.18 7.36
C ILE A 154 0.19 -0.42 8.29
N TRP A 155 0.74 0.64 8.89
CA TRP A 155 1.87 0.53 9.79
C TRP A 155 1.53 -0.27 11.06
N SER A 156 0.37 0.00 11.67
CA SER A 156 -0.14 -0.76 12.81
C SER A 156 -0.33 -2.24 12.46
N TYR A 157 -0.87 -2.53 11.26
CA TYR A 157 -0.98 -3.88 10.73
C TYR A 157 0.39 -4.54 10.61
N CYS A 158 1.35 -3.91 9.95
CA CYS A 158 2.70 -4.45 9.76
C CYS A 158 3.38 -4.77 11.10
N ARG A 159 3.24 -3.88 12.09
CA ARG A 159 3.79 -4.08 13.43
C ARG A 159 3.18 -5.27 14.16
N GLN A 160 1.86 -5.44 14.07
CA GLN A 160 1.15 -6.52 14.75
C GLN A 160 1.39 -7.88 14.09
N THR A 161 1.63 -7.89 12.78
CA THR A 161 1.80 -9.13 12.00
C THR A 161 3.26 -9.45 11.66
N GLY A 162 4.20 -8.60 12.05
CA GLY A 162 5.63 -8.80 11.82
C GLY A 162 6.03 -8.73 10.35
N ILE A 163 5.40 -7.85 9.56
CA ILE A 163 5.76 -7.64 8.15
C ILE A 163 7.12 -6.96 8.04
N ASP A 164 7.98 -7.51 7.20
CA ASP A 164 9.33 -7.01 6.91
C ASP A 164 9.41 -6.21 5.61
N VAL A 165 8.54 -6.54 4.63
CA VAL A 165 8.58 -5.93 3.29
C VAL A 165 7.16 -5.68 2.81
N MET A 166 6.88 -4.45 2.40
CA MET A 166 5.68 -4.09 1.66
C MET A 166 6.01 -3.96 0.18
N PHE A 167 5.11 -4.39 -0.69
CA PHE A 167 5.23 -4.19 -2.13
C PHE A 167 3.84 -4.13 -2.78
N GLY A 168 3.77 -3.76 -4.05
CA GLY A 168 2.52 -3.74 -4.82
C GLY A 168 2.59 -2.77 -5.99
N CYS A 169 1.62 -2.83 -6.88
CA CYS A 169 1.54 -1.94 -8.03
C CYS A 169 0.98 -0.56 -7.62
N ALA A 170 1.57 0.48 -8.19
CA ALA A 170 1.08 1.85 -8.14
C ALA A 170 0.94 2.40 -9.57
N SER A 171 -0.15 3.10 -9.84
CA SER A 171 -0.59 3.39 -11.19
C SER A 171 -0.42 4.85 -11.57
N PHE A 172 -0.06 5.07 -12.83
CA PHE A 172 -0.24 6.33 -13.55
C PHE A 172 -1.55 6.23 -14.32
N ALA A 173 -2.40 7.25 -14.23
CA ALA A 173 -3.66 7.29 -14.95
C ALA A 173 -3.42 7.47 -16.46
N GLY A 174 -4.05 6.63 -17.28
CA GLY A 174 -3.87 6.60 -18.73
C GLY A 174 -2.91 5.50 -19.18
N ALA A 175 -3.31 4.76 -20.22
CA ALA A 175 -2.59 3.59 -20.72
C ALA A 175 -1.49 3.92 -21.76
N ALA A 176 -1.14 5.20 -21.95
CA ALA A 176 -0.10 5.65 -22.86
C ALA A 176 1.22 5.94 -22.10
N PRO A 177 2.22 5.06 -22.13
CA PRO A 177 3.45 5.24 -21.35
C PRO A 177 4.23 6.51 -21.72
N GLN A 178 4.08 6.99 -22.95
CA GLN A 178 4.74 8.18 -23.48
C GLN A 178 4.33 9.45 -22.72
N ASP A 179 3.09 9.50 -22.23
CA ASP A 179 2.57 10.61 -21.45
C ASP A 179 3.27 10.71 -20.08
N HIS A 180 3.90 9.62 -19.64
CA HIS A 180 4.58 9.47 -18.36
C HIS A 180 6.10 9.34 -18.50
N ALA A 181 6.65 9.56 -19.70
CA ALA A 181 8.04 9.24 -20.04
C ALA A 181 9.06 9.85 -19.06
N MET A 182 8.91 11.12 -18.68
CA MET A 182 9.84 11.77 -17.75
C MET A 182 9.75 11.19 -16.34
N ALA A 183 8.54 10.89 -15.86
CA ALA A 183 8.32 10.29 -14.54
C ALA A 183 8.84 8.85 -14.49
N LEU A 184 8.60 8.05 -15.53
CA LEU A 184 9.09 6.67 -15.64
C LEU A 184 10.62 6.65 -15.72
N ALA A 185 11.24 7.50 -16.54
CA ALA A 185 12.70 7.61 -16.62
C ALA A 185 13.31 8.06 -15.28
N PHE A 186 12.66 8.99 -14.58
CA PHE A 186 13.08 9.39 -13.24
C PHE A 186 13.09 8.18 -12.27
N LEU A 187 12.02 7.40 -12.23
CA LEU A 187 11.97 6.20 -11.39
C LEU A 187 13.06 5.18 -11.76
N HIS A 188 13.29 5.00 -13.08
CA HIS A 188 14.34 4.10 -13.57
C HIS A 188 15.74 4.52 -13.12
N HIS A 189 16.10 5.80 -13.31
CA HIS A 189 17.47 6.26 -13.04
C HIS A 189 17.76 6.56 -11.58
N HIS A 190 16.76 7.01 -10.81
CA HIS A 190 16.97 7.55 -9.47
C HIS A 190 16.35 6.72 -8.34
N ALA A 191 15.41 5.81 -8.65
CA ALA A 191 14.67 5.08 -7.63
C ALA A 191 14.49 3.58 -7.95
N ARG A 192 15.21 3.03 -8.91
CA ARG A 192 15.11 1.60 -9.26
C ARG A 192 15.53 0.70 -8.10
N ALA A 193 14.78 -0.37 -7.91
CA ALA A 193 15.15 -1.46 -7.01
C ALA A 193 16.32 -2.25 -7.61
N ASP A 194 17.36 -2.46 -6.82
CA ASP A 194 18.58 -3.13 -7.23
C ASP A 194 19.01 -4.21 -6.23
N GLY A 195 20.10 -4.92 -6.57
CA GLY A 195 20.67 -5.95 -5.72
C GLY A 195 19.64 -7.01 -5.33
N VAL A 196 19.51 -7.27 -4.04
CA VAL A 196 18.58 -8.29 -3.51
C VAL A 196 17.11 -7.88 -3.68
N TRP A 197 16.83 -6.60 -3.86
CA TRP A 197 15.47 -6.06 -4.04
C TRP A 197 15.05 -5.95 -5.51
N ALA A 198 15.97 -6.25 -6.45
CA ALA A 198 15.67 -6.17 -7.88
C ALA A 198 14.46 -7.04 -8.25
N VAL A 199 13.56 -6.46 -9.01
CA VAL A 199 12.37 -7.13 -9.52
C VAL A 199 12.04 -6.55 -10.89
N SER A 200 11.63 -7.39 -11.85
CA SER A 200 11.39 -6.97 -13.22
C SER A 200 9.96 -7.26 -13.64
N ALA A 201 9.43 -6.41 -14.51
CA ALA A 201 8.16 -6.66 -15.17
C ALA A 201 8.29 -7.84 -16.14
N ARG A 202 7.22 -8.64 -16.26
CA ARG A 202 7.12 -9.82 -17.12
C ARG A 202 6.55 -9.49 -18.50
N GLY A 203 6.97 -10.25 -19.49
CA GLY A 203 6.25 -10.51 -20.73
C GLY A 203 5.94 -9.33 -21.64
N GLY A 204 4.90 -9.52 -22.46
CA GLY A 204 4.57 -8.65 -23.60
C GLY A 204 3.92 -7.30 -23.26
N ALA A 205 3.41 -7.12 -22.03
CA ALA A 205 2.86 -5.85 -21.56
C ALA A 205 3.92 -4.95 -20.90
N ARG A 206 5.17 -5.42 -20.81
CA ARG A 206 6.29 -4.66 -20.23
C ARG A 206 6.62 -3.44 -21.07
N VAL A 207 6.78 -2.32 -20.40
CA VAL A 207 7.25 -1.04 -20.95
C VAL A 207 8.63 -0.75 -20.38
N ASP A 208 9.59 -0.38 -21.24
CA ASP A 208 10.88 0.11 -20.79
C ASP A 208 10.69 1.51 -20.14
N MET A 209 11.13 1.64 -18.91
CA MET A 209 11.08 2.91 -18.18
C MET A 209 12.26 3.82 -18.54
N ASN A 210 13.32 3.30 -19.18
CA ASN A 210 14.47 4.09 -19.65
C ASN A 210 14.12 4.89 -20.93
N MET A 211 13.14 5.79 -20.81
CA MET A 211 12.59 6.53 -21.95
C MET A 211 13.39 7.76 -22.34
N MET A 212 14.34 8.20 -21.52
CA MET A 212 15.26 9.30 -21.80
C MET A 212 16.56 9.16 -21.00
N PRO A 213 17.67 9.73 -21.44
CA PRO A 213 18.92 9.70 -20.69
C PRO A 213 18.80 10.50 -19.38
N ALA A 214 19.56 10.10 -18.36
CA ALA A 214 19.48 10.69 -17.02
C ALA A 214 19.69 12.21 -17.02
N GLU A 215 20.59 12.70 -17.90
CA GLU A 215 20.95 14.11 -18.02
C GLU A 215 19.81 14.97 -18.60
N ALA A 216 18.86 14.36 -19.31
CA ALA A 216 17.70 15.04 -19.88
C ALA A 216 16.53 15.14 -18.91
N ILE A 217 16.61 14.51 -17.73
CA ILE A 217 15.53 14.51 -16.74
C ILE A 217 15.55 15.83 -15.96
N ASP A 218 14.51 16.64 -16.13
CA ASP A 218 14.24 17.73 -15.18
C ASP A 218 13.64 17.14 -13.90
N LEU A 219 14.45 17.07 -12.83
CA LEU A 219 14.06 16.47 -11.55
C LEU A 219 12.82 17.11 -10.94
N LYS A 220 12.66 18.44 -11.09
CA LYS A 220 11.51 19.16 -10.56
C LYS A 220 10.24 18.83 -11.35
N ALA A 221 10.32 18.82 -12.67
CA ALA A 221 9.20 18.45 -13.53
C ALA A 221 8.84 16.97 -13.37
N ALA A 222 9.83 16.08 -13.30
CA ALA A 222 9.62 14.64 -13.05
C ALA A 222 8.89 14.42 -11.72
N MET A 223 9.37 15.03 -10.64
CA MET A 223 8.70 14.95 -9.34
C MET A 223 7.28 15.54 -9.36
N ALA A 224 7.05 16.60 -10.12
CA ALA A 224 5.70 17.15 -10.26
C ALA A 224 4.75 16.19 -11.00
N ALA A 225 5.25 15.48 -12.02
CA ALA A 225 4.49 14.54 -12.84
C ALA A 225 4.15 13.21 -12.14
N LEU A 226 4.87 12.84 -11.08
CA LEU A 226 4.57 11.61 -10.34
C LEU A 226 3.19 11.71 -9.68
N PRO A 227 2.38 10.62 -9.70
CA PRO A 227 1.18 10.49 -8.89
C PRO A 227 1.48 10.66 -7.39
N PRO A 228 0.56 11.24 -6.64
CA PRO A 228 0.78 11.50 -5.20
C PRO A 228 1.09 10.26 -4.37
N LEU A 229 0.49 9.11 -4.69
CA LEU A 229 0.79 7.85 -4.02
C LEU A 229 2.25 7.44 -4.24
N ILE A 230 2.74 7.53 -5.48
CA ILE A 230 4.14 7.22 -5.83
C ILE A 230 5.10 8.19 -5.12
N LYS A 231 4.75 9.49 -5.06
CA LYS A 231 5.51 10.48 -4.25
C LYS A 231 5.56 10.09 -2.77
N GLY A 232 4.45 9.60 -2.24
CA GLY A 232 4.36 9.10 -0.86
C GLY A 232 5.35 7.95 -0.62
N TYR A 233 5.33 6.95 -1.48
CA TYR A 233 6.26 5.81 -1.41
C TYR A 233 7.73 6.23 -1.53
N LEU A 234 8.07 7.10 -2.48
CA LEU A 234 9.43 7.64 -2.60
C LEU A 234 9.92 8.32 -1.31
N ARG A 235 9.07 9.12 -0.68
CA ARG A 235 9.39 9.79 0.60
C ARG A 235 9.67 8.79 1.72
N LEU A 236 9.01 7.64 1.72
CA LEU A 236 9.25 6.56 2.67
C LEU A 236 10.56 5.80 2.39
N GLY A 237 11.17 5.98 1.22
CA GLY A 237 12.37 5.27 0.81
C GLY A 237 12.11 4.07 -0.11
N ALA A 238 10.90 3.96 -0.65
CA ALA A 238 10.57 2.89 -1.59
C ALA A 238 11.42 2.94 -2.86
N ARG A 239 11.62 1.76 -3.45
CA ARG A 239 12.26 1.54 -4.75
C ARG A 239 11.23 0.97 -5.72
N PHE A 240 11.54 1.03 -7.02
CA PHE A 240 10.62 0.65 -8.09
C PHE A 240 11.22 -0.46 -8.95
N GLY A 241 10.37 -1.41 -9.35
CA GLY A 241 10.77 -2.50 -10.24
C GLY A 241 11.28 -2.01 -11.59
N ASP A 242 12.04 -2.86 -12.28
CA ASP A 242 12.54 -2.59 -13.63
C ASP A 242 11.46 -2.91 -14.66
N GLY A 243 11.02 -1.89 -15.37
CA GLY A 243 9.91 -1.91 -16.31
C GLY A 243 8.56 -1.60 -15.66
N ALA A 244 7.74 -0.88 -16.40
CA ALA A 244 6.32 -0.66 -16.11
C ALA A 244 5.46 -1.66 -16.88
N VAL A 245 4.17 -1.72 -16.58
CA VAL A 245 3.20 -2.59 -17.24
C VAL A 245 1.98 -1.78 -17.64
N ILE A 246 1.47 -2.00 -18.85
CA ILE A 246 0.19 -1.42 -19.27
C ILE A 246 -0.93 -2.31 -18.76
N ASP A 247 -1.77 -1.76 -17.90
CA ASP A 247 -3.01 -2.40 -17.48
C ASP A 247 -4.17 -1.89 -18.33
N GLN A 248 -4.66 -2.76 -19.23
CA GLN A 248 -5.75 -2.44 -20.15
C GLN A 248 -7.12 -2.45 -19.45
N GLU A 249 -7.26 -3.20 -18.37
CA GLU A 249 -8.50 -3.30 -17.60
C GLU A 249 -8.73 -2.02 -16.80
N PHE A 250 -7.69 -1.53 -16.14
CA PHE A 250 -7.75 -0.29 -15.36
C PHE A 250 -7.36 0.97 -16.13
N GLY A 251 -6.92 0.83 -17.39
CA GLY A 251 -6.54 1.97 -18.23
C GLY A 251 -5.36 2.76 -17.65
N SER A 252 -4.35 2.06 -17.15
CA SER A 252 -3.22 2.65 -16.42
C SER A 252 -1.86 2.13 -16.91
N VAL A 253 -0.81 2.82 -16.50
CA VAL A 253 0.57 2.32 -16.53
C VAL A 253 1.02 2.09 -15.11
N ASP A 254 1.33 0.83 -14.79
CA ASP A 254 1.64 0.40 -13.43
C ASP A 254 3.14 0.22 -13.24
N VAL A 255 3.63 0.64 -12.08
CA VAL A 255 5.00 0.40 -11.60
C VAL A 255 4.96 -0.39 -10.31
N LEU A 256 5.84 -1.37 -10.16
CA LEU A 256 5.95 -2.11 -8.91
C LEU A 256 6.74 -1.30 -7.88
N VAL A 257 6.16 -1.10 -6.72
CA VAL A 257 6.81 -0.51 -5.54
C VAL A 257 7.35 -1.63 -4.68
N VAL A 258 8.57 -1.48 -4.15
CA VAL A 258 9.17 -2.33 -3.12
C VAL A 258 9.63 -1.45 -1.97
N LEU A 259 9.12 -1.72 -0.77
CA LEU A 259 9.42 -0.95 0.42
C LEU A 259 9.79 -1.87 1.60
N PRO A 260 11.08 -2.20 1.78
CA PRO A 260 11.55 -2.86 2.98
C PRO A 260 11.30 -1.98 4.21
N VAL A 261 10.69 -2.54 5.24
CA VAL A 261 10.34 -1.79 6.48
C VAL A 261 11.59 -1.18 7.13
N GLU A 262 12.71 -1.88 7.10
CA GLU A 262 14.00 -1.43 7.63
C GLU A 262 14.58 -0.20 6.88
N GLN A 263 14.14 0.08 5.67
CA GLN A 263 14.58 1.22 4.85
C GLN A 263 13.70 2.46 5.04
N ILE A 264 12.58 2.33 5.75
CA ILE A 264 11.72 3.48 6.05
C ILE A 264 12.50 4.46 6.92
N SER A 265 12.57 5.71 6.46
CA SER A 265 13.30 6.75 7.19
C SER A 265 12.81 6.87 8.64
N PRO A 266 13.71 6.96 9.66
CA PRO A 266 13.36 7.11 11.07
C PRO A 266 12.40 8.27 11.35
N ARG A 267 12.46 9.34 10.57
CA ARG A 267 11.53 10.48 10.66
C ARG A 267 10.07 10.04 10.46
N TYR A 268 9.82 9.14 9.49
CA TYR A 268 8.48 8.64 9.23
C TYR A 268 8.07 7.57 10.24
N LEU A 269 9.02 6.77 10.72
CA LEU A 269 8.78 5.83 11.82
C LEU A 269 8.35 6.58 13.10
N THR A 270 8.96 7.70 13.40
CA THR A 270 8.56 8.55 14.55
C THR A 270 7.19 9.17 14.29
N TYR A 271 6.94 9.66 13.08
CA TYR A 271 5.69 10.36 12.76
C TYR A 271 4.47 9.42 12.74
N TYR A 272 4.60 8.23 12.16
CA TYR A 272 3.52 7.24 12.10
C TYR A 272 3.59 6.23 13.26
N GLY A 273 4.75 6.03 13.86
CA GLY A 273 5.03 4.97 14.83
C GLY A 273 4.46 5.23 16.21
N VAL A 274 4.49 6.46 16.72
CA VAL A 274 3.98 6.80 18.06
C VAL A 274 2.48 6.50 18.16
N ASP A 275 1.71 6.84 17.13
CA ASP A 275 0.29 6.53 17.08
C ASP A 275 0.04 5.05 16.74
N ALA A 276 0.84 4.42 15.89
CA ALA A 276 0.72 3.00 15.60
C ALA A 276 1.07 2.13 16.81
N ASP A 277 2.10 2.51 17.60
CA ASP A 277 2.41 1.85 18.86
C ASP A 277 1.29 2.03 19.89
N ARG A 278 0.63 3.19 19.91
CA ARG A 278 -0.56 3.45 20.72
C ARG A 278 -1.73 2.54 20.36
N PHE A 279 -1.92 2.22 19.07
CA PHE A 279 -2.97 1.31 18.61
C PHE A 279 -2.55 -0.16 18.64
N ALA A 280 -1.26 -0.45 18.45
CA ALA A 280 -0.70 -1.81 18.62
C ALA A 280 -0.69 -2.25 20.10
N ALA A 281 -0.52 -1.31 21.03
CA ALA A 281 -0.51 -1.58 22.49
C ALA A 281 -1.91 -1.69 23.12
N ARG A 282 -2.99 -1.55 22.36
CA ARG A 282 -4.36 -1.80 22.83
C ARG A 282 -4.83 -3.26 22.65
N SER A 283 -4.00 -4.22 22.98
CA SER A 283 -4.37 -5.33 23.83
C SER A 283 -4.41 -4.79 25.26
N PRO A 284 -5.32 -5.21 26.15
CA PRO A 284 -5.78 -4.39 27.28
C PRO A 284 -4.72 -4.13 28.33
N ALA A 285 -4.08 -2.99 28.30
CA ALA A 285 -3.54 -2.24 29.45
C ALA A 285 -2.79 -0.95 29.02
N GLY A 286 -3.25 0.21 29.50
CA GLY A 286 -2.39 1.32 29.93
C GLY A 286 -2.20 2.52 29.00
N ILE A 287 -2.70 3.63 29.48
CA ILE A 287 -2.70 5.03 29.00
C ILE A 287 -1.34 5.71 29.26
N VAL A 288 -0.92 6.66 28.41
CA VAL A 288 -0.39 8.04 28.61
C VAL A 288 0.29 8.55 27.31
N GLY A 289 0.14 9.63 26.91
CA GLY A 289 -0.22 10.89 26.39
C GLY A 289 0.96 11.73 25.93
N GLY A 290 0.75 12.62 24.95
CA GLY A 290 1.47 13.87 24.75
C GLY A 290 2.10 14.19 23.41
N ASP A 291 1.58 15.17 22.83
CA ASP A 291 2.03 16.40 22.15
C ASP A 291 2.43 16.41 20.65
N SER A 292 1.87 17.44 20.02
CA SER A 292 1.79 17.69 18.58
C SER A 292 2.94 18.55 18.05
N GLY A 293 3.57 18.14 16.96
CA GLY A 293 4.48 18.93 16.13
C GLY A 293 3.99 19.06 14.68
N HIS A 294 3.84 20.28 14.25
CA HIS A 294 3.34 20.74 12.95
C HIS A 294 4.33 20.42 11.80
N VAL A 295 3.88 19.83 10.72
CA VAL A 295 4.68 19.66 9.49
C VAL A 295 3.83 20.00 8.27
N ASP A 296 4.33 20.98 7.51
CA ASP A 296 3.69 21.56 6.34
C ASP A 296 3.68 20.64 5.10
N ASP A 297 2.56 20.72 4.42
CA ASP A 297 2.26 20.48 3.01
C ASP A 297 2.65 19.13 2.38
N VAL A 298 1.66 18.23 2.31
CA VAL A 298 1.67 17.07 1.45
C VAL A 298 0.46 17.14 0.52
N GLY A 299 0.71 17.45 -0.73
CA GLY A 299 -0.31 17.57 -1.77
C GLY A 299 -1.23 16.34 -1.87
N VAL A 300 -2.50 16.62 -2.08
CA VAL A 300 -3.62 15.68 -2.16
C VAL A 300 -3.45 14.72 -3.35
N ALA A 301 -3.60 13.44 -3.08
CA ALA A 301 -3.50 12.37 -4.05
C ALA A 301 -4.79 12.21 -4.87
N ARG A 302 -4.63 12.20 -6.19
CA ARG A 302 -5.47 11.35 -7.05
C ARG A 302 -4.78 9.98 -7.08
N VAL A 303 -5.44 8.96 -6.63
CA VAL A 303 -5.08 7.55 -6.85
C VAL A 303 -5.79 7.11 -8.09
#